data_372bd1d3e9765106813222f243ead220
#
_entry.id   372bd1d3e9765106813222f243ead220
#
_cell.length_a   1.000
_cell.length_b   1.000
_cell.length_c   1.000
_cell.angle_alpha   90.00
_cell.angle_beta   90.00
_cell.angle_gamma   90.00
#
_symmetry.space_group_name_H-M   'P 1'
#
loop_
_entity.id
_entity.type
_entity.pdbx_description
1 polymer ?
#
loop_
_entity_poly.entity_id
_entity_poly.type
_entity_poly.pdbx_seq_one_letter_code
_entity_poly.pdbx_strand_id
1 'polypeptide(L)'
;MHGYTILLEYKEQLLKGALVTLELALSGLIVSLIFGILACLGSMHKNPWLRLPAIAYTTLVRGVPDLIQLFLIYYGGQYLLNALTTRLGWPHIDIDPLYTGIFVIGFVMGAYMAESFRGGFLAIPKGQIEAARAYGLSRKSIFWRISW
;
A
#
# COMPACT_ATOMS: atom_id res chain seq x y z
N MET A 1 -37.43 19.25 -12.32
CA MET A 1 -36.93 20.28 -11.40
C MET A 1 -36.55 19.75 -10.00
N HIS A 2 -36.90 18.52 -9.62
CA HIS A 2 -36.64 17.96 -8.29
C HIS A 2 -35.18 17.54 -8.03
N GLY A 3 -34.37 17.29 -9.05
CA GLY A 3 -32.99 16.82 -8.87
C GLY A 3 -32.04 17.87 -8.28
N TYR A 4 -32.17 19.12 -8.68
CA TYR A 4 -31.29 20.19 -8.20
C TYR A 4 -31.54 20.57 -6.74
N THR A 5 -32.80 20.50 -6.29
CA THR A 5 -33.13 20.76 -4.87
C THR A 5 -32.55 19.69 -3.95
N ILE A 6 -32.60 18.43 -4.36
CA ILE A 6 -31.99 17.32 -3.63
C ILE A 6 -30.46 17.49 -3.54
N LEU A 7 -29.79 17.85 -4.62
CA LEU A 7 -28.35 18.09 -4.61
C LEU A 7 -27.93 19.25 -3.68
N LEU A 8 -28.75 20.31 -3.61
CA LEU A 8 -28.51 21.45 -2.74
C LEU A 8 -28.74 21.10 -1.25
N GLU A 9 -29.70 20.24 -0.98
CA GLU A 9 -30.02 19.78 0.36
C GLU A 9 -28.92 18.88 0.93
N TYR A 10 -28.32 18.02 0.10
CA TYR A 10 -27.27 17.09 0.50
C TYR A 10 -25.84 17.59 0.21
N LYS A 11 -25.66 18.82 -0.27
CA LYS A 11 -24.34 19.36 -0.66
C LYS A 11 -23.27 19.24 0.43
N GLU A 12 -23.63 19.47 1.69
CA GLU A 12 -22.67 19.38 2.80
C GLU A 12 -22.24 17.94 3.06
N GLN A 13 -23.15 16.99 2.95
CA GLN A 13 -22.86 15.57 3.12
C GLN A 13 -22.00 15.07 1.94
N LEU A 14 -22.30 15.50 0.71
CA LEU A 14 -21.52 15.18 -0.48
C LEU A 14 -20.09 15.74 -0.38
N LEU A 15 -19.94 16.99 0.07
CA LEU A 15 -18.62 17.60 0.27
C LEU A 15 -17.84 16.89 1.36
N LYS A 16 -18.45 16.58 2.49
CA LYS A 16 -17.81 15.81 3.57
C LYS A 16 -17.39 14.42 3.07
N GLY A 17 -18.25 13.72 2.35
CA GLY A 17 -17.93 12.42 1.76
C GLY A 17 -16.78 12.50 0.77
N ALA A 18 -16.75 13.53 -0.09
CA ALA A 18 -15.66 13.77 -1.02
C ALA A 18 -14.33 14.03 -0.31
N LEU A 19 -14.34 14.82 0.77
CA LEU A 19 -13.14 15.07 1.57
C LEU A 19 -12.60 13.80 2.22
N VAL A 20 -13.47 12.98 2.84
CA VAL A 20 -13.08 11.68 3.42
C VAL A 20 -12.52 10.75 2.35
N THR A 21 -13.11 10.74 1.15
CA THR A 21 -12.60 9.94 0.03
C THR A 21 -11.21 10.40 -0.41
N LEU A 22 -10.98 11.71 -0.50
CA LEU A 22 -9.67 12.28 -0.83
C LEU A 22 -8.63 11.97 0.26
N GLU A 23 -9.02 12.09 1.53
CA GLU A 23 -8.16 11.75 2.67
C GLU A 23 -7.75 10.27 2.62
N LEU A 24 -8.72 9.36 2.43
CA LEU A 24 -8.47 7.93 2.24
C LEU A 24 -7.54 7.66 1.06
N ALA A 25 -7.80 8.29 -0.08
CA ALA A 25 -7.04 8.06 -1.31
C ALA A 25 -5.59 8.54 -1.17
N LEU A 26 -5.38 9.77 -0.68
CA LEU A 26 -4.04 10.33 -0.54
C LEU A 26 -3.23 9.64 0.55
N SER A 27 -3.84 9.41 1.71
CA SER A 27 -3.17 8.72 2.81
C SER A 27 -2.89 7.26 2.46
N GLY A 28 -3.83 6.56 1.85
CA GLY A 28 -3.66 5.19 1.35
C GLY A 28 -2.59 5.10 0.26
N LEU A 29 -2.48 6.10 -0.63
CA LEU A 29 -1.42 6.18 -1.63
C LEU A 29 -0.04 6.29 -0.97
N ILE A 30 0.12 7.15 0.04
CA ILE A 30 1.39 7.29 0.75
C ILE A 30 1.79 5.97 1.42
N VAL A 31 0.85 5.34 2.12
CA VAL A 31 1.08 4.05 2.77
C VAL A 31 1.42 2.98 1.75
N SER A 32 0.71 2.93 0.61
CA SER A 32 0.98 1.96 -0.45
C SER A 32 2.34 2.14 -1.11
N LEU A 33 2.80 3.39 -1.29
CA LEU A 33 4.15 3.68 -1.78
C LEU A 33 5.22 3.16 -0.82
N ILE A 34 5.02 3.37 0.48
CA ILE A 34 5.96 2.89 1.51
C ILE A 34 6.05 1.36 1.46
N PHE A 35 4.91 0.66 1.55
CA PHE A 35 4.89 -0.81 1.47
C PHE A 35 5.42 -1.31 0.13
N GLY A 36 5.04 -0.66 -0.98
CA GLY A 36 5.47 -1.02 -2.33
C GLY A 36 6.98 -0.94 -2.52
N ILE A 37 7.59 0.18 -2.09
CA ILE A 37 9.04 0.37 -2.18
C ILE A 37 9.77 -0.64 -1.28
N LEU A 38 9.35 -0.78 -0.02
CA LEU A 38 9.99 -1.71 0.92
C LEU A 38 9.91 -3.15 0.42
N ALA A 39 8.75 -3.60 -0.06
CA ALA A 39 8.57 -4.95 -0.57
C ALA A 39 9.32 -5.17 -1.90
N CYS A 40 9.38 -4.19 -2.79
CA CYS A 40 10.17 -4.26 -4.00
C CYS A 40 11.66 -4.43 -3.68
N LEU A 41 12.21 -3.56 -2.82
CA LEU A 41 13.61 -3.63 -2.40
C LEU A 41 13.92 -4.95 -1.67
N GLY A 42 13.02 -5.38 -0.79
CA GLY A 42 13.13 -6.66 -0.09
C GLY A 42 13.16 -7.85 -1.05
N SER A 43 12.24 -7.89 -2.01
CA SER A 43 12.14 -8.99 -3.00
C SER A 43 13.35 -9.10 -3.92
N MET A 44 14.05 -7.99 -4.17
CA MET A 44 15.26 -7.93 -4.98
C MET A 44 16.55 -8.12 -4.16
N HIS A 45 16.45 -8.22 -2.85
CA HIS A 45 17.61 -8.34 -1.98
C HIS A 45 18.27 -9.72 -2.08
N LYS A 46 19.61 -9.78 -1.92
CA LYS A 46 20.37 -11.05 -1.99
C LYS A 46 20.14 -11.92 -0.74
N ASN A 47 19.87 -11.32 0.41
CA ASN A 47 19.66 -12.04 1.66
C ASN A 47 18.25 -12.68 1.65
N PRO A 48 18.15 -14.02 1.79
CA PRO A 48 16.88 -14.73 1.79
C PRO A 48 15.93 -14.31 2.93
N TRP A 49 16.47 -13.90 4.07
CA TRP A 49 15.68 -13.44 5.22
C TRP A 49 14.89 -12.15 4.95
N LEU A 50 15.33 -11.32 4.03
CA LEU A 50 14.60 -10.13 3.57
C LEU A 50 13.73 -10.44 2.33
N ARG A 51 14.23 -11.30 1.46
CA ARG A 51 13.57 -11.63 0.20
C ARG A 51 12.33 -12.47 0.39
N LEU A 52 12.39 -13.53 1.22
CA LEU A 52 11.28 -14.46 1.43
C LEU A 52 10.03 -13.77 2.01
N PRO A 53 10.12 -12.95 3.08
CA PRO A 53 8.96 -12.23 3.60
C PRO A 53 8.34 -11.26 2.58
N ALA A 54 9.18 -10.57 1.80
CA ALA A 54 8.71 -9.64 0.77
C ALA A 54 7.93 -10.36 -0.35
N ILE A 55 8.45 -11.50 -0.84
CA ILE A 55 7.76 -12.33 -1.83
C ILE A 55 6.49 -12.94 -1.24
N ALA A 56 6.54 -13.45 0.00
CA ALA A 56 5.38 -14.00 0.67
C ALA A 56 4.27 -12.94 0.80
N TYR A 57 4.61 -11.72 1.22
CA TYR A 57 3.67 -10.61 1.30
C TYR A 57 3.00 -10.33 -0.04
N THR A 58 3.77 -10.11 -1.11
CA THR A 58 3.19 -9.78 -2.43
C THR A 58 2.36 -10.94 -2.99
N THR A 59 2.79 -12.18 -2.78
CA THR A 59 2.07 -13.37 -3.28
C THR A 59 0.77 -13.60 -2.52
N LEU A 60 0.81 -13.56 -1.19
CA LEU A 60 -0.37 -13.83 -0.34
C LEU A 60 -1.41 -12.73 -0.49
N VAL A 61 -0.99 -11.46 -0.40
CA VAL A 61 -1.91 -10.32 -0.48
C VAL A 61 -2.61 -10.26 -1.84
N ARG A 62 -1.89 -10.47 -2.93
CA ARG A 62 -2.48 -10.47 -4.29
C ARG A 62 -3.28 -11.75 -4.63
N GLY A 63 -3.14 -12.79 -3.82
CA GLY A 63 -3.89 -14.05 -3.98
C GLY A 63 -5.26 -14.06 -3.30
N VAL A 64 -5.56 -13.06 -2.46
CA VAL A 64 -6.83 -12.99 -1.71
C VAL A 64 -7.62 -11.77 -2.18
N PRO A 65 -8.94 -11.87 -2.39
CA PRO A 65 -9.78 -10.71 -2.75
C PRO A 65 -9.68 -9.58 -1.73
N ASP A 66 -9.54 -8.35 -2.21
CA ASP A 66 -9.28 -7.16 -1.40
C ASP A 66 -10.37 -6.94 -0.34
N LEU A 67 -11.64 -7.18 -0.68
CA LEU A 67 -12.77 -7.05 0.23
C LEU A 67 -12.69 -8.03 1.41
N ILE A 68 -12.24 -9.26 1.16
CA ILE A 68 -12.05 -10.27 2.22
C ILE A 68 -10.93 -9.81 3.17
N GLN A 69 -9.85 -9.27 2.62
CA GLN A 69 -8.74 -8.75 3.41
C GLN A 69 -9.19 -7.57 4.28
N LEU A 70 -9.99 -6.65 3.71
CA LEU A 70 -10.54 -5.52 4.45
C LEU A 70 -11.35 -5.99 5.67
N PHE A 71 -12.27 -6.93 5.47
CA PHE A 71 -13.08 -7.46 6.57
C PHE A 71 -12.25 -8.24 7.59
N LEU A 72 -11.30 -9.04 7.12
CA LEU A 72 -10.44 -9.83 8.01
C LEU A 72 -9.59 -8.92 8.90
N ILE A 73 -8.99 -7.87 8.33
CA ILE A 73 -8.12 -6.95 9.07
C ILE A 73 -8.96 -6.07 10.00
N TYR A 74 -10.10 -5.55 9.56
CA TYR A 74 -10.95 -4.70 10.38
C TYR A 74 -11.60 -5.49 11.53
N TYR A 75 -12.42 -6.48 11.21
CA TYR A 75 -13.15 -7.24 12.23
C TYR A 75 -12.25 -8.21 13.01
N GLY A 76 -11.32 -8.87 12.33
CA GLY A 76 -10.33 -9.72 12.99
C GLY A 76 -9.38 -8.92 13.88
N GLY A 77 -8.91 -7.77 13.40
CA GLY A 77 -8.08 -6.85 14.19
C GLY A 77 -8.81 -6.32 15.42
N GLN A 78 -10.07 -5.88 15.26
CA GLN A 78 -10.92 -5.45 16.37
C GLN A 78 -11.11 -6.55 17.42
N TYR A 79 -11.42 -7.78 16.96
CA TYR A 79 -11.58 -8.93 17.85
C TYR A 79 -10.30 -9.25 18.63
N LEU A 80 -9.16 -9.30 17.95
CA LEU A 80 -7.86 -9.57 18.59
C LEU A 80 -7.48 -8.49 19.59
N LEU A 81 -7.68 -7.22 19.22
CA LEU A 81 -7.40 -6.08 20.10
C LEU A 81 -8.22 -6.18 21.40
N ASN A 82 -9.51 -6.42 21.28
CA ASN A 82 -10.39 -6.50 22.44
C ASN A 82 -10.16 -7.76 23.28
N ALA A 83 -9.77 -8.86 22.67
CA ALA A 83 -9.35 -10.06 23.41
C ALA A 83 -8.06 -9.80 24.23
N LEU A 84 -7.12 -9.01 23.69
CA LEU A 84 -5.91 -8.63 24.40
C LEU A 84 -6.19 -7.63 25.51
N THR A 85 -6.96 -6.56 25.25
CA THR A 85 -7.32 -5.54 26.26
C THR A 85 -8.07 -6.15 27.42
N THR A 86 -9.01 -7.06 27.16
CA THR A 86 -9.75 -7.79 28.21
C THR A 86 -8.81 -8.62 29.09
N ARG A 87 -7.82 -9.31 28.49
CA ARG A 87 -6.83 -10.10 29.26
C ARG A 87 -5.92 -9.23 30.13
N LEU A 88 -5.65 -7.99 29.69
CA LEU A 88 -4.81 -7.04 30.39
C LEU A 88 -5.59 -6.17 31.39
N GLY A 89 -6.90 -6.35 31.48
CA GLY A 89 -7.77 -5.53 32.34
C GLY A 89 -7.95 -4.10 31.84
N TRP A 90 -7.73 -3.86 30.55
CA TRP A 90 -7.89 -2.55 29.90
C TRP A 90 -9.33 -2.37 29.37
N PRO A 91 -9.79 -1.12 29.20
CA PRO A 91 -11.11 -0.86 28.62
C PRO A 91 -11.16 -1.33 27.16
N HIS A 92 -12.38 -1.54 26.68
CA HIS A 92 -12.65 -1.82 25.28
C HIS A 92 -12.15 -0.68 24.39
N ILE A 93 -11.45 -0.99 23.32
CA ILE A 93 -10.91 -0.03 22.37
C ILE A 93 -11.54 -0.29 21.00
N ASP A 94 -12.22 0.72 20.47
CA ASP A 94 -12.78 0.66 19.12
C ASP A 94 -11.76 1.22 18.11
N ILE A 95 -11.51 0.44 17.08
CA ILE A 95 -10.63 0.85 15.97
C ILE A 95 -11.42 1.76 15.03
N ASP A 96 -10.90 2.94 14.77
CA ASP A 96 -11.50 3.88 13.82
C ASP A 96 -11.50 3.31 12.40
N PRO A 97 -12.67 3.24 11.73
CA PRO A 97 -12.79 2.69 10.38
C PRO A 97 -11.95 3.44 9.34
N LEU A 98 -11.76 4.75 9.49
CA LEU A 98 -10.98 5.56 8.54
C LEU A 98 -9.51 5.14 8.55
N TYR A 99 -8.89 5.07 9.73
CA TYR A 99 -7.48 4.67 9.85
C TYR A 99 -7.26 3.22 9.42
N THR A 100 -8.21 2.34 9.74
CA THR A 100 -8.16 0.95 9.24
C THR A 100 -8.27 0.91 7.73
N GLY A 101 -9.18 1.67 7.15
CA GLY A 101 -9.32 1.78 5.69
C GLY A 101 -8.03 2.26 5.02
N ILE A 102 -7.40 3.31 5.55
CA ILE A 102 -6.11 3.82 5.06
C ILE A 102 -5.03 2.72 5.10
N PHE A 103 -4.93 2.03 6.24
CA PHE A 103 -3.94 0.96 6.40
C PHE A 103 -4.18 -0.20 5.44
N VAL A 104 -5.43 -0.71 5.35
CA VAL A 104 -5.76 -1.86 4.51
C VAL A 104 -5.57 -1.54 3.04
N ILE A 105 -6.08 -0.38 2.57
CA ILE A 105 -5.87 0.07 1.19
C ILE A 105 -4.38 0.20 0.90
N GLY A 106 -3.64 0.86 1.78
CA GLY A 106 -2.19 1.04 1.62
C GLY A 106 -1.44 -0.29 1.61
N PHE A 107 -1.80 -1.21 2.50
CA PHE A 107 -1.19 -2.54 2.59
C PHE A 107 -1.49 -3.38 1.35
N VAL A 108 -2.73 -3.42 0.89
CA VAL A 108 -3.12 -4.21 -0.28
C VAL A 108 -2.54 -3.62 -1.57
N MET A 109 -2.73 -2.32 -1.79
CA MET A 109 -2.21 -1.64 -2.98
C MET A 109 -0.67 -1.62 -3.00
N GLY A 110 -0.03 -1.60 -1.83
CA GLY A 110 1.43 -1.72 -1.70
C GLY A 110 1.98 -3.02 -2.29
N ALA A 111 1.27 -4.13 -2.16
CA ALA A 111 1.67 -5.40 -2.78
C ALA A 111 1.63 -5.34 -4.31
N TYR A 112 0.63 -4.68 -4.89
CA TYR A 112 0.54 -4.46 -6.35
C TYR A 112 1.63 -3.50 -6.83
N MET A 113 1.87 -2.40 -6.10
CA MET A 113 2.95 -1.45 -6.43
C MET A 113 4.33 -2.11 -6.36
N ALA A 114 4.58 -2.97 -5.38
CA ALA A 114 5.85 -3.69 -5.26
C ALA A 114 6.16 -4.51 -6.52
N GLU A 115 5.18 -5.23 -7.06
CA GLU A 115 5.35 -6.02 -8.27
C GLU A 115 5.50 -5.13 -9.52
N SER A 116 4.77 -4.01 -9.59
CA SER A 116 4.92 -3.04 -10.68
C SER A 116 6.32 -2.44 -10.69
N PHE A 117 6.84 -2.01 -9.55
CA PHE A 117 8.21 -1.49 -9.43
C PHE A 117 9.24 -2.57 -9.77
N ARG A 118 9.08 -3.78 -9.24
CA ARG A 118 9.97 -4.90 -9.54
C ARG A 118 9.97 -5.24 -11.03
N GLY A 119 8.80 -5.26 -11.67
CA GLY A 119 8.66 -5.47 -13.11
C GLY A 119 9.39 -4.39 -13.90
N GLY A 120 9.24 -3.11 -13.52
CA GLY A 120 9.95 -2.00 -14.15
C GLY A 120 11.47 -2.17 -14.07
N PHE A 121 12.02 -2.48 -12.89
CA PHE A 121 13.46 -2.71 -12.74
C PHE A 121 13.97 -3.90 -13.54
N LEU A 122 13.21 -4.98 -13.63
CA LEU A 122 13.60 -6.18 -14.38
C LEU A 122 13.48 -6.01 -15.90
N ALA A 123 12.67 -5.06 -16.37
CA ALA A 123 12.51 -4.75 -17.77
C ALA A 123 13.74 -4.05 -18.40
N ILE A 124 14.64 -3.52 -17.57
CA ILE A 124 15.83 -2.80 -18.06
C ILE A 124 16.84 -3.79 -18.64
N PRO A 125 17.23 -3.65 -19.92
CA PRO A 125 18.23 -4.51 -20.52
C PRO A 125 19.59 -4.36 -19.83
N LYS A 126 20.21 -5.48 -19.47
CA LYS A 126 21.53 -5.47 -18.79
C LYS A 126 22.58 -4.72 -19.59
N GLY A 127 22.54 -4.80 -20.93
CA GLY A 127 23.45 -4.10 -21.81
C GLY A 127 23.42 -2.57 -21.65
N GLN A 128 22.27 -1.96 -21.33
CA GLN A 128 22.19 -0.53 -21.05
C GLN A 128 22.98 -0.15 -19.78
N ILE A 129 22.87 -0.98 -18.74
CA ILE A 129 23.61 -0.78 -17.51
C ILE A 129 25.11 -0.99 -17.72
N GLU A 130 25.51 -1.99 -18.51
CA GLU A 130 26.89 -2.27 -18.85
C GLU A 130 27.51 -1.17 -19.70
N ALA A 131 26.79 -0.69 -20.72
CA ALA A 131 27.21 0.45 -21.52
C ALA A 131 27.40 1.71 -20.69
N ALA A 132 26.44 2.02 -19.81
CA ALA A 132 26.54 3.17 -18.92
C ALA A 132 27.77 3.11 -17.99
N ARG A 133 28.10 1.91 -17.50
CA ARG A 133 29.32 1.70 -16.70
C ARG A 133 30.59 1.88 -17.53
N ALA A 134 30.59 1.40 -18.77
CA ALA A 134 31.72 1.57 -19.69
C ALA A 134 32.00 3.05 -19.99
N TYR A 135 30.95 3.89 -20.04
CA TYR A 135 31.05 5.35 -20.16
C TYR A 135 31.39 6.05 -18.83
N GLY A 136 31.71 5.33 -17.75
CA GLY A 136 32.13 5.90 -16.48
C GLY A 136 31.00 6.50 -15.65
N LEU A 137 29.73 6.22 -15.94
CA LEU A 137 28.60 6.73 -15.16
C LEU A 137 28.58 6.10 -13.75
N SER A 138 28.41 6.95 -12.74
CA SER A 138 28.27 6.51 -11.36
C SER A 138 26.98 5.70 -11.14
N ARG A 139 26.95 4.83 -10.11
CA ARG A 139 25.75 4.04 -9.77
C ARG A 139 24.50 4.91 -9.57
N LYS A 140 24.65 6.09 -8.95
CA LYS A 140 23.55 7.05 -8.79
C LYS A 140 23.05 7.57 -10.14
N SER A 141 23.95 7.94 -11.04
CA SER A 141 23.58 8.41 -12.38
C SER A 141 22.89 7.32 -13.21
N ILE A 142 23.34 6.07 -13.10
CA ILE A 142 22.70 4.94 -13.76
C ILE A 142 21.29 4.75 -13.23
N PHE A 143 21.11 4.78 -11.91
CA PHE A 143 19.79 4.66 -11.28
C PHE A 143 18.84 5.75 -11.79
N TRP A 144 19.21 7.03 -11.73
CA TRP A 144 18.32 8.14 -12.10
C TRP A 144 18.11 8.33 -13.61
N ARG A 145 19.01 7.83 -14.47
CA ARG A 145 18.92 8.05 -15.94
C ARG A 145 18.45 6.84 -16.71
N ILE A 146 18.57 5.64 -16.15
CA ILE A 146 18.30 4.39 -16.86
C ILE A 146 17.29 3.53 -16.10
N SER A 147 17.34 3.52 -14.75
CA SER A 147 16.53 2.61 -13.93
C SER A 147 15.26 3.25 -13.40
N TRP A 148 15.13 4.54 -13.47
CA TRP A 148 13.97 5.33 -13.07
C TRP A 148 13.30 5.94 -14.32
#